data_39b2b43d78ecf4b77c9fb2ffc32e4617
#
_entry.id   39b2b43d78ecf4b77c9fb2ffc32e4617
#
_cell.length_a   1.000
_cell.length_b   1.000
_cell.length_c   1.000
_cell.angle_alpha   90.00
_cell.angle_beta   90.00
_cell.angle_gamma   90.00
#
_symmetry.space_group_name_H-M   'P 1'
#
loop_
_entity.id
_entity.type
_entity.pdbx_description
1 polymer ?
#
loop_
_entity_poly.entity_id
_entity_poly.type
_entity_poly.pdbx_seq_one_letter_code
_entity_poly.pdbx_strand_id
1 'polypeptide(L)'
;MKSAFLTGANVGQANLLVKKLAQQGWRVFAGVLPGAPTDLVTGGNIVVVEQDVSSTESVRHSVEAVTQALGGQGLNLLMNVAGVANIAVGVIEAVNLDEMQRLFNINTFGQFRVVQAFLPLLRRAAPDARIANYSSGAILANPVGAGPYNMTKHAIHGMTLTLRHELAPFGVQVTSIIPGGVLTGMSANAHQNTRITWNKQPEEVRKVYEPFLGKVMMQVLPDMLEKSGSSPEQAVEEALRILALKRWKPMHYVGKDVKPMGLMRRLLSDSQLEKLMRSTFKIPSYKA
;
A
#
# COMPACT_ATOMS: atom_id res chain seq x y z
N MET A 1 20.44 -13.30 13.90
CA MET A 1 18.96 -13.26 13.80
C MET A 1 18.61 -12.21 12.75
N LYS A 2 17.72 -12.52 11.78
CA LYS A 2 17.29 -11.53 10.79
C LYS A 2 16.41 -10.47 11.43
N SER A 3 16.49 -9.23 10.91
CA SER A 3 15.74 -8.10 11.42
C SER A 3 14.85 -7.48 10.33
N ALA A 4 13.67 -7.01 10.73
CA ALA A 4 12.70 -6.35 9.85
C ALA A 4 12.18 -5.06 10.47
N PHE A 5 11.91 -4.06 9.64
CA PHE A 5 11.13 -2.86 10.01
C PHE A 5 9.87 -2.77 9.16
N LEU A 6 8.72 -2.58 9.79
CA LEU A 6 7.43 -2.44 9.11
C LEU A 6 6.78 -1.13 9.49
N THR A 7 6.39 -0.31 8.49
CA THR A 7 5.64 0.93 8.74
C THR A 7 4.15 0.68 8.85
N GLY A 8 3.43 1.51 9.63
CA GLY A 8 1.97 1.45 9.77
C GLY A 8 1.47 0.20 10.49
N ALA A 9 2.25 -0.28 11.46
CA ALA A 9 2.01 -1.54 12.18
C ALA A 9 0.91 -1.46 13.24
N ASN A 10 0.22 -0.33 13.38
CA ASN A 10 -0.83 -0.17 14.40
C ASN A 10 -1.92 -1.24 14.28
N VAL A 11 -2.42 -1.48 13.09
CA VAL A 11 -3.54 -2.39 12.79
C VAL A 11 -3.40 -3.04 11.41
N GLY A 12 -4.28 -3.97 11.07
CA GLY A 12 -4.42 -4.54 9.73
C GLY A 12 -3.26 -5.42 9.30
N GLN A 13 -2.92 -5.38 8.01
CA GLN A 13 -1.92 -6.29 7.43
C GLN A 13 -0.53 -6.13 8.06
N ALA A 14 -0.08 -4.91 8.32
CA ALA A 14 1.24 -4.67 8.89
C ALA A 14 1.35 -5.23 10.32
N ASN A 15 0.29 -5.07 11.13
CA ASN A 15 0.23 -5.64 12.48
C ASN A 15 0.32 -7.18 12.46
N LEU A 16 -0.46 -7.82 11.59
CA LEU A 16 -0.42 -9.27 11.42
C LEU A 16 0.96 -9.75 10.90
N LEU A 17 1.57 -9.02 9.97
CA LEU A 17 2.92 -9.32 9.46
C LEU A 17 3.97 -9.24 10.57
N VAL A 18 3.91 -8.22 11.44
CA VAL A 18 4.80 -8.10 12.61
C VAL A 18 4.71 -9.34 13.47
N LYS A 19 3.51 -9.76 13.87
CA LYS A 19 3.29 -10.94 14.71
C LYS A 19 3.82 -12.22 14.05
N LYS A 20 3.51 -12.42 12.77
CA LYS A 20 3.93 -13.60 12.02
C LYS A 20 5.45 -13.67 11.81
N LEU A 21 6.10 -12.56 11.48
CA LEU A 21 7.56 -12.51 11.34
C LEU A 21 8.25 -12.75 12.67
N ALA A 22 7.75 -12.19 13.77
CA ALA A 22 8.28 -12.43 15.10
C ALA A 22 8.16 -13.90 15.51
N GLN A 23 7.03 -14.56 15.21
CA GLN A 23 6.84 -16.01 15.41
C GLN A 23 7.83 -16.86 14.58
N GLN A 24 8.26 -16.36 13.41
CA GLN A 24 9.28 -17.01 12.57
C GLN A 24 10.73 -16.72 13.01
N GLY A 25 10.92 -16.09 14.16
CA GLY A 25 12.24 -15.82 14.75
C GLY A 25 12.92 -14.55 14.19
N TRP A 26 12.19 -13.66 13.52
CA TRP A 26 12.71 -12.35 13.13
C TRP A 26 12.66 -11.39 14.31
N ARG A 27 13.68 -10.56 14.46
CA ARG A 27 13.58 -9.35 15.28
C ARG A 27 12.84 -8.28 14.50
N VAL A 28 11.64 -7.90 14.96
CA VAL A 28 10.73 -7.04 14.21
C VAL A 28 10.56 -5.69 14.90
N PHE A 29 10.94 -4.64 14.22
CA PHE A 29 10.67 -3.26 14.60
C PHE A 29 9.35 -2.83 13.98
N ALA A 30 8.37 -2.56 14.81
CA ALA A 30 7.01 -2.20 14.39
C ALA A 30 6.83 -0.69 14.45
N GLY A 31 6.87 -0.02 13.30
CA GLY A 31 6.60 1.42 13.17
C GLY A 31 5.11 1.71 13.38
N VAL A 32 4.75 2.36 14.47
CA VAL A 32 3.39 2.71 14.84
C VAL A 32 3.18 4.22 14.86
N LEU A 33 2.04 4.67 14.38
CA LEU A 33 1.68 6.10 14.44
C LEU A 33 1.45 6.50 15.91
N PRO A 34 2.12 7.54 16.41
CA PRO A 34 1.96 8.01 17.79
C PRO A 34 0.49 8.29 18.14
N GLY A 35 0.06 7.83 19.29
CA GLY A 35 -1.31 8.01 19.80
C GLY A 35 -2.39 7.19 19.10
N ALA A 36 -2.07 6.45 18.03
CA ALA A 36 -3.04 5.56 17.40
C ALA A 36 -3.11 4.20 18.10
N PRO A 37 -4.32 3.58 18.19
CA PRO A 37 -4.49 2.29 18.85
C PRO A 37 -3.62 1.20 18.23
N THR A 38 -3.02 0.36 19.07
CA THR A 38 -2.33 -0.86 18.66
C THR A 38 -2.39 -1.89 19.80
N ASP A 39 -2.41 -3.16 19.44
CA ASP A 39 -2.28 -4.28 20.37
C ASP A 39 -0.84 -4.86 20.41
N LEU A 40 0.09 -4.22 19.68
CA LEU A 40 1.49 -4.58 19.74
C LEU A 40 2.13 -4.04 21.01
N VAL A 41 2.89 -4.91 21.69
CA VAL A 41 3.65 -4.57 22.88
C VAL A 41 5.11 -4.93 22.63
N THR A 42 6.02 -4.08 23.07
CA THR A 42 7.45 -4.40 23.03
C THR A 42 7.73 -5.59 23.96
N GLY A 43 8.32 -6.63 23.41
CA GLY A 43 8.67 -7.86 24.14
C GLY A 43 9.03 -8.99 23.19
N GLY A 44 9.80 -9.95 23.66
CA GLY A 44 10.31 -11.05 22.83
C GLY A 44 11.06 -10.52 21.62
N ASN A 45 10.55 -10.86 20.42
CA ASN A 45 11.15 -10.45 19.14
C ASN A 45 10.53 -9.16 18.57
N ILE A 46 9.59 -8.50 19.25
CA ILE A 46 8.91 -7.28 18.76
C ILE A 46 9.43 -6.07 19.52
N VAL A 47 9.80 -5.03 18.79
CA VAL A 47 10.14 -3.71 19.32
C VAL A 47 9.19 -2.69 18.67
N VAL A 48 8.35 -2.08 19.49
CA VAL A 48 7.45 -1.01 19.00
C VAL A 48 8.24 0.29 18.92
N VAL A 49 8.15 0.97 17.77
CA VAL A 49 8.85 2.22 17.47
C VAL A 49 7.83 3.24 16.97
N GLU A 50 7.73 4.38 17.61
CA GLU A 50 6.87 5.45 17.14
C GLU A 50 7.36 6.00 15.79
N GLN A 51 6.46 6.10 14.80
CA GLN A 51 6.77 6.65 13.49
C GLN A 51 5.53 7.21 12.80
N ASP A 52 5.55 8.51 12.53
CA ASP A 52 4.70 9.16 11.55
C ASP A 52 5.49 9.31 10.22
N VAL A 53 5.11 8.56 9.20
CA VAL A 53 5.76 8.59 7.88
C VAL A 53 5.64 9.96 7.20
N SER A 54 4.65 10.78 7.57
CA SER A 54 4.46 12.12 7.03
C SER A 54 5.43 13.17 7.62
N SER A 55 6.13 12.83 8.70
CA SER A 55 7.09 13.68 9.39
C SER A 55 8.53 13.19 9.18
N THR A 56 9.38 14.04 8.60
CA THR A 56 10.80 13.72 8.40
C THR A 56 11.53 13.51 9.73
N GLU A 57 11.18 14.30 10.75
CA GLU A 57 11.77 14.19 12.07
C GLU A 57 11.36 12.89 12.77
N SER A 58 10.09 12.52 12.72
CA SER A 58 9.61 11.24 13.26
C SER A 58 10.29 10.04 12.59
N VAL A 59 10.47 10.08 11.28
CA VAL A 59 11.20 9.03 10.55
C VAL A 59 12.67 8.99 10.99
N ARG A 60 13.33 10.15 11.15
CA ARG A 60 14.73 10.22 11.65
C ARG A 60 14.86 9.57 13.03
N HIS A 61 14.00 9.94 13.98
CA HIS A 61 14.01 9.34 15.33
C HIS A 61 13.79 7.83 15.30
N SER A 62 12.86 7.35 14.45
CA SER A 62 12.63 5.91 14.33
C SER A 62 13.86 5.15 13.79
N VAL A 63 14.60 5.72 12.83
CA VAL A 63 15.86 5.13 12.32
C VAL A 63 16.94 5.12 13.39
N GLU A 64 17.06 6.18 14.17
CA GLU A 64 18.03 6.26 15.27
C GLU A 64 17.76 5.16 16.33
N ALA A 65 16.51 5.03 16.75
CA ALA A 65 16.10 3.99 17.70
C ALA A 65 16.40 2.57 17.17
N VAL A 66 16.10 2.30 15.90
CA VAL A 66 16.40 1.03 15.25
C VAL A 66 17.90 0.80 15.13
N THR A 67 18.68 1.83 14.77
CA THR A 67 20.15 1.75 14.64
C THR A 67 20.78 1.38 15.98
N GLN A 68 20.37 2.05 17.05
CA GLN A 68 20.82 1.76 18.40
C GLN A 68 20.49 0.33 18.81
N ALA A 69 19.24 -0.11 18.58
CA ALA A 69 18.78 -1.45 18.92
C ALA A 69 19.48 -2.54 18.10
N LEU A 70 19.90 -2.26 16.87
CA LEU A 70 20.65 -3.21 16.03
C LEU A 70 22.13 -3.35 16.43
N GLY A 71 22.68 -2.45 17.25
CA GLY A 71 24.03 -2.57 17.78
C GLY A 71 25.12 -2.74 16.72
N GLY A 72 25.05 -1.97 15.63
CA GLY A 72 26.00 -2.05 14.51
C GLY A 72 25.61 -3.02 13.39
N GLN A 73 24.61 -3.89 13.59
CA GLN A 73 24.09 -4.76 12.52
C GLN A 73 23.27 -3.98 11.50
N GLY A 74 23.09 -4.56 10.31
CA GLY A 74 22.22 -4.01 9.28
C GLY A 74 20.76 -4.49 9.43
N LEU A 75 19.85 -3.86 8.68
CA LEU A 75 18.45 -4.24 8.57
C LEU A 75 18.24 -5.15 7.35
N ASN A 76 17.69 -6.35 7.56
CA ASN A 76 17.50 -7.32 6.47
C ASN A 76 16.22 -7.06 5.65
N LEU A 77 15.18 -6.49 6.26
CA LEU A 77 13.90 -6.27 5.57
C LEU A 77 13.29 -4.94 5.97
N LEU A 78 12.98 -4.11 4.97
CA LEU A 78 12.10 -2.96 5.11
C LEU A 78 10.79 -3.24 4.39
N MET A 79 9.67 -3.12 5.11
CA MET A 79 8.33 -3.19 4.51
C MET A 79 7.59 -1.86 4.69
N ASN A 80 7.37 -1.16 3.60
CA ASN A 80 6.60 0.07 3.57
C ASN A 80 5.12 -0.28 3.37
N VAL A 81 4.38 -0.45 4.46
CA VAL A 81 2.96 -0.81 4.45
C VAL A 81 2.05 0.38 4.76
N ALA A 82 2.56 1.36 5.51
CA ALA A 82 1.82 2.56 5.87
C ALA A 82 1.18 3.23 4.65
N GLY A 83 -0.08 3.60 4.78
CA GLY A 83 -0.83 4.31 3.77
C GLY A 83 -2.31 4.39 4.08
N VAL A 84 -2.98 5.36 3.50
CA VAL A 84 -4.41 5.64 3.66
C VAL A 84 -5.10 5.69 2.30
N ALA A 85 -6.40 5.42 2.27
CA ALA A 85 -7.21 5.40 1.05
C ALA A 85 -8.51 6.21 1.15
N ASN A 86 -8.77 6.81 2.31
CA ASN A 86 -10.01 7.50 2.64
C ASN A 86 -9.87 9.03 2.62
N ILE A 87 -8.83 9.55 2.01
CA ILE A 87 -8.55 10.97 1.84
C ILE A 87 -8.59 11.28 0.34
N ALA A 88 -9.08 12.45 -0.04
CA ALA A 88 -9.16 12.92 -1.44
C ALA A 88 -9.91 11.92 -2.36
N VAL A 89 -11.03 11.38 -1.90
CA VAL A 89 -11.87 10.44 -2.64
C VAL A 89 -12.99 11.19 -3.35
N GLY A 90 -13.25 10.82 -4.61
CA GLY A 90 -14.28 11.44 -5.45
C GLY A 90 -13.86 11.51 -6.91
N VAL A 91 -14.71 12.06 -7.76
CA VAL A 91 -14.32 12.40 -9.14
C VAL A 91 -13.25 13.49 -9.11
N ILE A 92 -12.29 13.44 -10.03
CA ILE A 92 -11.11 14.33 -9.98
C ILE A 92 -11.52 15.81 -9.93
N GLU A 93 -12.57 16.19 -10.60
CA GLU A 93 -13.11 17.57 -10.62
C GLU A 93 -13.50 18.07 -9.22
N ALA A 94 -13.94 17.18 -8.34
CA ALA A 94 -14.39 17.52 -6.97
C ALA A 94 -13.31 17.31 -5.89
N VAL A 95 -12.12 16.86 -6.27
CA VAL A 95 -11.06 16.57 -5.29
C VAL A 95 -10.49 17.85 -4.71
N ASN A 96 -10.46 17.97 -3.40
CA ASN A 96 -9.77 19.04 -2.71
C ASN A 96 -8.25 18.85 -2.81
N LEU A 97 -7.54 19.89 -3.26
CA LEU A 97 -6.10 19.85 -3.50
C LEU A 97 -5.29 19.66 -2.20
N ASP A 98 -5.71 20.27 -1.09
CA ASP A 98 -5.02 20.12 0.19
C ASP A 98 -5.12 18.68 0.71
N GLU A 99 -6.30 18.05 0.56
CA GLU A 99 -6.48 16.64 0.88
C GLU A 99 -5.61 15.74 -0.02
N MET A 100 -5.50 16.08 -1.31
CA MET A 100 -4.63 15.37 -2.25
C MET A 100 -3.15 15.51 -1.84
N GLN A 101 -2.69 16.70 -1.49
CA GLN A 101 -1.33 16.93 -1.00
C GLN A 101 -1.05 16.14 0.28
N ARG A 102 -2.00 16.12 1.21
CA ARG A 102 -1.92 15.32 2.43
C ARG A 102 -1.82 13.83 2.13
N LEU A 103 -2.63 13.33 1.19
CA LEU A 103 -2.58 11.94 0.75
C LEU A 103 -1.20 11.58 0.16
N PHE A 104 -0.65 12.44 -0.70
CA PHE A 104 0.69 12.26 -1.26
C PHE A 104 1.78 12.32 -0.19
N ASN A 105 1.65 13.22 0.78
CA ASN A 105 2.61 13.33 1.88
C ASN A 105 2.69 12.05 2.70
N ILE A 106 1.56 11.39 2.95
CA ILE A 106 1.51 10.11 3.66
C ILE A 106 1.95 8.95 2.75
N ASN A 107 1.27 8.75 1.64
CA ASN A 107 1.41 7.53 0.85
C ASN A 107 2.70 7.48 0.03
N THR A 108 3.10 8.61 -0.58
CA THR A 108 4.22 8.68 -1.52
C THR A 108 5.48 9.21 -0.86
N PHE A 109 5.43 10.46 -0.40
CA PHE A 109 6.60 11.06 0.25
C PHE A 109 6.96 10.37 1.57
N GLY A 110 5.96 9.83 2.29
CA GLY A 110 6.19 9.06 3.50
C GLY A 110 7.02 7.80 3.22
N GLN A 111 6.63 6.99 2.23
CA GLN A 111 7.44 5.82 1.86
C GLN A 111 8.82 6.21 1.33
N PHE A 112 8.91 7.30 0.55
CA PHE A 112 10.20 7.81 0.08
C PHE A 112 11.13 8.19 1.23
N ARG A 113 10.63 8.97 2.22
CA ARG A 113 11.41 9.35 3.43
C ARG A 113 11.92 8.11 4.17
N VAL A 114 11.04 7.14 4.39
CA VAL A 114 11.40 5.90 5.10
C VAL A 114 12.47 5.14 4.32
N VAL A 115 12.30 4.92 3.01
CA VAL A 115 13.33 4.27 2.19
C VAL A 115 14.66 5.01 2.32
N GLN A 116 14.68 6.31 2.06
CA GLN A 116 15.89 7.12 2.09
C GLN A 116 16.61 7.03 3.45
N ALA A 117 15.86 7.10 4.54
CA ALA A 117 16.42 7.08 5.89
C ALA A 117 16.97 5.69 6.29
N PHE A 118 16.31 4.59 5.86
CA PHE A 118 16.75 3.23 6.17
C PHE A 118 17.78 2.64 5.21
N LEU A 119 18.06 3.27 4.05
CA LEU A 119 19.04 2.76 3.08
C LEU A 119 20.44 2.47 3.66
N PRO A 120 21.01 3.27 4.56
CA PRO A 120 22.31 2.94 5.17
C PRO A 120 22.28 1.61 5.94
N LEU A 121 21.21 1.32 6.68
CA LEU A 121 21.05 0.07 7.42
C LEU A 121 20.84 -1.13 6.47
N LEU A 122 20.09 -0.92 5.38
CA LEU A 122 19.86 -1.96 4.36
C LEU A 122 21.15 -2.29 3.62
N ARG A 123 21.94 -1.29 3.20
CA ARG A 123 23.24 -1.55 2.58
C ARG A 123 24.22 -2.28 3.51
N ARG A 124 24.14 -2.02 4.83
CA ARG A 124 24.97 -2.74 5.82
C ARG A 124 24.60 -4.22 5.91
N ALA A 125 23.34 -4.59 5.66
CA ALA A 125 22.89 -5.99 5.63
C ALA A 125 22.99 -6.65 4.25
N ALA A 126 23.41 -5.91 3.22
CA ALA A 126 23.55 -6.46 1.86
C ALA A 126 24.59 -7.58 1.83
N PRO A 127 24.40 -8.62 0.99
CA PRO A 127 23.33 -8.79 0.00
C PRO A 127 22.02 -9.39 0.57
N ASP A 128 21.92 -9.63 1.87
CA ASP A 128 20.75 -10.22 2.51
C ASP A 128 19.64 -9.18 2.83
N ALA A 129 19.75 -7.97 2.28
CA ALA A 129 18.79 -6.91 2.48
C ALA A 129 17.70 -6.87 1.41
N ARG A 130 16.48 -6.50 1.81
CA ARG A 130 15.29 -6.47 0.94
C ARG A 130 14.37 -5.31 1.27
N ILE A 131 13.68 -4.76 0.26
CA ILE A 131 12.67 -3.70 0.40
C ILE A 131 11.38 -4.17 -0.26
N ALA A 132 10.27 -4.20 0.49
CA ALA A 132 8.94 -4.47 -0.02
C ALA A 132 8.06 -3.21 0.12
N ASN A 133 7.72 -2.57 -0.99
CA ASN A 133 6.86 -1.39 -1.01
C ASN A 133 5.43 -1.82 -1.33
N TYR A 134 4.47 -1.47 -0.47
CA TYR A 134 3.06 -1.76 -0.68
C TYR A 134 2.44 -0.73 -1.63
N SER A 135 2.23 -1.15 -2.88
CA SER A 135 1.40 -0.45 -3.85
C SER A 135 -0.06 -0.92 -3.73
N SER A 136 -0.76 -1.16 -4.82
CA SER A 136 -2.16 -1.61 -4.81
C SER A 136 -2.56 -2.18 -6.17
N GLY A 137 -3.56 -3.04 -6.23
CA GLY A 137 -4.27 -3.42 -7.44
C GLY A 137 -4.88 -2.23 -8.19
N ALA A 138 -5.03 -1.09 -7.53
CA ALA A 138 -5.45 0.17 -8.13
C ALA A 138 -4.59 0.58 -9.33
N ILE A 139 -3.28 0.24 -9.35
CA ILE A 139 -2.42 0.52 -10.52
C ILE A 139 -2.74 -0.32 -11.76
N LEU A 140 -3.54 -1.36 -11.62
CA LEU A 140 -3.97 -2.21 -12.73
C LEU A 140 -5.34 -1.80 -13.27
N ALA A 141 -6.23 -1.34 -12.40
CA ALA A 141 -7.63 -1.07 -12.71
C ALA A 141 -7.96 0.41 -12.83
N ASN A 142 -7.21 1.28 -12.16
CA ASN A 142 -7.49 2.72 -12.05
C ASN A 142 -8.96 3.02 -11.75
N PRO A 143 -9.52 2.50 -10.63
CA PRO A 143 -10.94 2.66 -10.34
C PRO A 143 -11.35 4.13 -10.24
N VAL A 144 -12.53 4.43 -10.76
CA VAL A 144 -13.11 5.77 -10.68
C VAL A 144 -13.32 6.19 -9.22
N GLY A 145 -13.27 7.48 -8.95
CA GLY A 145 -13.42 8.03 -7.60
C GLY A 145 -12.20 7.86 -6.70
N ALA A 146 -11.15 7.17 -7.15
CA ALA A 146 -9.92 6.95 -6.40
C ALA A 146 -8.69 7.58 -7.12
N GLY A 147 -8.89 8.58 -7.96
CA GLY A 147 -7.83 9.18 -8.78
C GLY A 147 -6.56 9.53 -8.01
N PRO A 148 -6.60 10.36 -6.96
CA PRO A 148 -5.43 10.69 -6.16
C PRO A 148 -4.75 9.48 -5.52
N TYR A 149 -5.53 8.53 -5.01
CA TYR A 149 -4.98 7.28 -4.47
C TYR A 149 -4.26 6.46 -5.55
N ASN A 150 -4.88 6.31 -6.74
CA ASN A 150 -4.26 5.62 -7.87
C ASN A 150 -2.91 6.26 -8.22
N MET A 151 -2.85 7.61 -8.28
CA MET A 151 -1.61 8.36 -8.54
C MET A 151 -0.53 8.05 -7.50
N THR A 152 -0.87 8.05 -6.20
CA THR A 152 0.11 7.72 -5.16
C THR A 152 0.67 6.31 -5.30
N LYS A 153 -0.18 5.34 -5.67
CA LYS A 153 0.23 3.93 -5.82
C LYS A 153 1.05 3.67 -7.09
N HIS A 154 0.79 4.41 -8.17
CA HIS A 154 1.64 4.43 -9.35
C HIS A 154 3.03 5.05 -9.03
N ALA A 155 3.08 6.14 -8.28
CA ALA A 155 4.33 6.77 -7.87
C ALA A 155 5.21 5.82 -7.04
N ILE A 156 4.61 5.07 -6.08
CA ILE A 156 5.32 4.04 -5.30
C ILE A 156 5.88 2.94 -6.22
N HIS A 157 5.11 2.50 -7.21
CA HIS A 157 5.59 1.49 -8.14
C HIS A 157 6.76 2.01 -8.98
N GLY A 158 6.67 3.25 -9.48
CA GLY A 158 7.78 3.92 -10.20
C GLY A 158 9.04 4.00 -9.35
N MET A 159 8.94 4.47 -8.10
CA MET A 159 10.04 4.48 -7.14
C MET A 159 10.64 3.08 -6.94
N THR A 160 9.82 2.06 -6.83
CA THR A 160 10.28 0.67 -6.66
C THR A 160 11.13 0.21 -7.84
N LEU A 161 10.72 0.53 -9.07
CA LEU A 161 11.49 0.16 -10.28
C LEU A 161 12.84 0.88 -10.32
N THR A 162 12.88 2.17 -9.98
CA THR A 162 14.12 2.95 -9.88
C THR A 162 15.07 2.36 -8.83
N LEU A 163 14.57 2.09 -7.62
CA LEU A 163 15.36 1.47 -6.55
C LEU A 163 15.93 0.10 -6.93
N ARG A 164 15.24 -0.67 -7.76
CA ARG A 164 15.78 -1.95 -8.26
C ARG A 164 17.06 -1.77 -9.07
N HIS A 165 17.16 -0.69 -9.84
CA HIS A 165 18.37 -0.39 -10.62
C HIS A 165 19.47 0.18 -9.72
N GLU A 166 19.15 1.14 -8.87
CA GLU A 166 20.11 1.82 -8.00
C GLU A 166 20.74 0.89 -6.95
N LEU A 167 19.95 -0.08 -6.45
CA LEU A 167 20.39 -0.98 -5.38
C LEU A 167 20.90 -2.33 -5.87
N ALA A 168 20.79 -2.62 -7.17
CA ALA A 168 21.31 -3.85 -7.76
C ALA A 168 22.81 -4.07 -7.51
N PRO A 169 23.70 -3.04 -7.61
CA PRO A 169 25.13 -3.22 -7.33
C PRO A 169 25.43 -3.66 -5.90
N PHE A 170 24.53 -3.36 -4.95
CA PHE A 170 24.65 -3.80 -3.55
C PHE A 170 24.04 -5.18 -3.29
N GLY A 171 23.32 -5.76 -4.24
CA GLY A 171 22.58 -7.00 -4.05
C GLY A 171 21.28 -6.87 -3.28
N VAL A 172 20.81 -5.65 -2.99
CA VAL A 172 19.54 -5.41 -2.29
C VAL A 172 18.37 -5.65 -3.24
N GLN A 173 17.47 -6.56 -2.88
CA GLN A 173 16.29 -6.86 -3.70
C GLN A 173 15.12 -5.94 -3.32
N VAL A 174 14.47 -5.38 -4.33
CA VAL A 174 13.30 -4.48 -4.13
C VAL A 174 12.10 -5.02 -4.90
N THR A 175 10.89 -4.91 -4.33
CA THR A 175 9.64 -5.30 -5.00
C THR A 175 8.48 -4.40 -4.62
N SER A 176 7.50 -4.27 -5.52
CA SER A 176 6.15 -3.81 -5.18
C SER A 176 5.29 -5.01 -4.80
N ILE A 177 4.74 -5.00 -3.59
CA ILE A 177 3.62 -5.86 -3.22
C ILE A 177 2.35 -5.17 -3.73
N ILE A 178 1.55 -5.91 -4.49
CA ILE A 178 0.32 -5.43 -5.13
C ILE A 178 -0.87 -6.18 -4.53
N PRO A 179 -1.38 -5.75 -3.36
CA PRO A 179 -2.59 -6.34 -2.82
C PRO A 179 -3.81 -5.94 -3.66
N GLY A 180 -4.71 -6.88 -3.85
CA GLY A 180 -6.06 -6.64 -4.33
C GLY A 180 -6.96 -6.07 -3.24
N GLY A 181 -8.25 -6.32 -3.31
CA GLY A 181 -9.19 -6.02 -2.23
C GLY A 181 -8.86 -6.85 -1.00
N VAL A 182 -8.62 -6.19 0.13
CA VAL A 182 -8.43 -6.86 1.43
C VAL A 182 -9.48 -6.35 2.39
N LEU A 183 -10.26 -7.27 2.96
CA LEU A 183 -11.36 -6.98 3.88
C LEU A 183 -10.80 -6.62 5.26
N THR A 184 -10.30 -5.40 5.39
CA THR A 184 -9.79 -4.83 6.65
C THR A 184 -10.84 -3.91 7.27
N GLY A 185 -10.58 -3.39 8.48
CA GLY A 185 -11.41 -2.33 9.06
C GLY A 185 -11.57 -1.08 8.17
N MET A 186 -10.61 -0.82 7.27
CA MET A 186 -10.68 0.25 6.27
C MET A 186 -11.73 -0.04 5.18
N SER A 187 -11.96 -1.30 4.82
CA SER A 187 -12.93 -1.76 3.83
C SER A 187 -14.23 -2.28 4.45
N ALA A 188 -14.26 -2.50 5.76
CA ALA A 188 -15.51 -2.76 6.47
C ALA A 188 -16.45 -1.58 6.25
N ASN A 189 -17.70 -1.84 5.85
CA ASN A 189 -18.67 -0.82 5.48
C ASN A 189 -18.33 -0.05 4.17
N ALA A 190 -17.73 -0.72 3.18
CA ALA A 190 -17.37 -0.11 1.90
C ALA A 190 -18.54 0.67 1.27
N HIS A 191 -19.75 0.13 1.28
CA HIS A 191 -20.97 0.80 0.81
C HIS A 191 -21.25 2.10 1.54
N GLN A 192 -21.19 2.09 2.90
CA GLN A 192 -21.44 3.28 3.70
C GLN A 192 -20.36 4.34 3.48
N ASN A 193 -19.12 3.94 3.49
CA ASN A 193 -17.98 4.84 3.29
C ASN A 193 -18.02 5.52 1.92
N THR A 194 -18.33 4.76 0.87
CA THR A 194 -18.44 5.29 -0.50
C THR A 194 -19.64 6.25 -0.61
N ARG A 195 -20.77 5.94 0.02
CA ARG A 195 -21.95 6.85 0.04
C ARG A 195 -21.62 8.15 0.79
N ILE A 196 -20.95 8.08 1.94
CA ILE A 196 -20.52 9.27 2.69
C ILE A 196 -19.62 10.14 1.81
N THR A 197 -18.65 9.53 1.16
CA THR A 197 -17.70 10.23 0.28
C THR A 197 -18.38 10.84 -0.93
N TRP A 198 -19.30 10.11 -1.57
CA TRP A 198 -20.09 10.63 -2.70
C TRP A 198 -20.90 11.86 -2.29
N ASN A 199 -21.58 11.80 -1.14
CA ASN A 199 -22.42 12.89 -0.63
C ASN A 199 -21.63 14.13 -0.17
N LYS A 200 -20.34 13.99 0.13
CA LYS A 200 -19.46 15.13 0.45
C LYS A 200 -19.00 15.93 -0.75
N GLN A 201 -19.15 15.40 -1.97
CA GLN A 201 -18.78 16.14 -3.17
C GLN A 201 -19.74 17.34 -3.39
N PRO A 202 -19.27 18.44 -4.00
CA PRO A 202 -20.12 19.57 -4.36
C PRO A 202 -21.35 19.11 -5.15
N GLU A 203 -22.50 19.67 -4.82
CA GLU A 203 -23.78 19.23 -5.39
C GLU A 203 -23.82 19.40 -6.92
N GLU A 204 -23.27 20.51 -7.43
CA GLU A 204 -23.17 20.80 -8.85
C GLU A 204 -22.34 19.74 -9.60
N VAL A 205 -21.22 19.31 -9.05
CA VAL A 205 -20.38 18.25 -9.63
C VAL A 205 -21.10 16.90 -9.53
N ARG A 206 -21.69 16.61 -8.38
CA ARG A 206 -22.42 15.36 -8.17
C ARG A 206 -23.56 15.20 -9.17
N LYS A 207 -24.37 16.24 -9.42
CA LYS A 207 -25.47 16.21 -10.39
C LYS A 207 -25.00 15.87 -11.80
N VAL A 208 -23.82 16.35 -12.20
CA VAL A 208 -23.24 16.05 -13.52
C VAL A 208 -22.82 14.58 -13.63
N TYR A 209 -22.18 14.02 -12.59
CA TYR A 209 -21.61 12.68 -12.63
C TYR A 209 -22.56 11.57 -12.18
N GLU A 210 -23.60 11.87 -11.41
CA GLU A 210 -24.51 10.88 -10.83
C GLU A 210 -25.17 9.96 -11.88
N PRO A 211 -25.65 10.45 -13.05
CA PRO A 211 -26.25 9.60 -14.07
C PRO A 211 -25.30 8.52 -14.63
N PHE A 212 -23.98 8.76 -14.58
CA PHE A 212 -22.96 7.93 -15.19
C PHE A 212 -22.17 7.11 -14.15
N LEU A 213 -21.77 7.73 -13.05
CA LEU A 213 -20.86 7.16 -12.06
C LEU A 213 -21.49 6.89 -10.68
N GLY A 214 -22.65 7.46 -10.38
CA GLY A 214 -23.29 7.31 -9.09
C GLY A 214 -23.49 5.82 -8.72
N LYS A 215 -24.07 5.04 -9.63
CA LYS A 215 -24.24 3.58 -9.43
C LYS A 215 -22.91 2.84 -9.35
N VAL A 216 -21.93 3.22 -10.15
CA VAL A 216 -20.59 2.60 -10.14
C VAL A 216 -19.93 2.77 -8.79
N MET A 217 -19.91 4.00 -8.30
CA MET A 217 -19.25 4.32 -7.03
C MET A 217 -20.01 3.78 -5.83
N MET A 218 -21.32 3.94 -5.78
CA MET A 218 -22.12 3.60 -4.60
C MET A 218 -22.49 2.12 -4.49
N GLN A 219 -22.41 1.36 -5.58
CA GLN A 219 -22.84 -0.03 -5.61
C GLN A 219 -21.80 -0.97 -6.25
N VAL A 220 -21.39 -0.72 -7.50
CA VAL A 220 -20.56 -1.69 -8.25
C VAL A 220 -19.20 -1.91 -7.59
N LEU A 221 -18.48 -0.83 -7.23
CA LEU A 221 -17.16 -0.94 -6.61
C LEU A 221 -17.20 -1.57 -5.21
N PRO A 222 -18.10 -1.16 -4.29
CA PRO A 222 -18.26 -1.84 -3.00
C PRO A 222 -18.64 -3.32 -3.13
N ASP A 223 -19.60 -3.68 -4.01
CA ASP A 223 -19.97 -5.06 -4.25
C ASP A 223 -18.79 -5.91 -4.74
N MET A 224 -17.98 -5.37 -5.64
CA MET A 224 -16.79 -6.05 -6.13
C MET A 224 -15.79 -6.31 -5.00
N LEU A 225 -15.55 -5.33 -4.13
CA LEU A 225 -14.65 -5.47 -2.99
C LEU A 225 -15.16 -6.55 -2.01
N GLU A 226 -16.43 -6.54 -1.67
CA GLU A 226 -17.02 -7.52 -0.75
C GLU A 226 -16.99 -8.95 -1.33
N LYS A 227 -17.26 -9.11 -2.62
CA LYS A 227 -17.32 -10.43 -3.28
C LYS A 227 -15.95 -11.04 -3.57
N SER A 228 -14.98 -10.23 -3.92
CA SER A 228 -13.67 -10.69 -4.41
C SER A 228 -12.51 -10.43 -3.44
N GLY A 229 -12.73 -9.66 -2.39
CA GLY A 229 -11.71 -9.36 -1.39
C GLY A 229 -11.18 -10.60 -0.67
N SER A 230 -9.91 -10.56 -0.30
CA SER A 230 -9.25 -11.55 0.53
C SER A 230 -9.34 -11.19 2.00
N SER A 231 -9.32 -12.17 2.90
CA SER A 231 -9.15 -11.85 4.33
C SER A 231 -7.74 -11.28 4.60
N PRO A 232 -7.56 -10.49 5.67
CA PRO A 232 -6.24 -10.01 6.06
C PRO A 232 -5.22 -11.14 6.26
N GLU A 233 -5.64 -12.26 6.85
CA GLU A 233 -4.80 -13.43 7.11
C GLU A 233 -4.33 -14.06 5.79
N GLN A 234 -5.24 -14.25 4.83
CA GLN A 234 -4.89 -14.77 3.50
C GLN A 234 -3.88 -13.87 2.78
N ALA A 235 -4.10 -12.56 2.82
CA ALA A 235 -3.20 -11.59 2.20
C ALA A 235 -1.81 -11.61 2.88
N VAL A 236 -1.76 -11.70 4.20
CA VAL A 236 -0.51 -11.79 4.96
C VAL A 236 0.23 -13.09 4.68
N GLU A 237 -0.44 -14.23 4.63
CA GLU A 237 0.20 -15.50 4.29
C GLU A 237 0.80 -15.49 2.87
N GLU A 238 0.09 -14.91 1.89
CA GLU A 238 0.65 -14.74 0.54
C GLU A 238 1.88 -13.81 0.54
N ALA A 239 1.83 -12.72 1.28
CA ALA A 239 2.98 -11.81 1.44
C ALA A 239 4.18 -12.54 2.06
N LEU A 240 3.97 -13.33 3.10
CA LEU A 240 5.05 -14.14 3.72
C LEU A 240 5.65 -15.15 2.74
N ARG A 241 4.83 -15.80 1.91
CA ARG A 241 5.35 -16.68 0.84
C ARG A 241 6.22 -15.92 -0.16
N ILE A 242 5.86 -14.69 -0.52
CA ILE A 242 6.66 -13.82 -1.37
C ILE A 242 7.99 -13.47 -0.69
N LEU A 243 7.96 -13.11 0.60
CA LEU A 243 9.17 -12.79 1.36
C LEU A 243 10.16 -13.96 1.42
N ALA A 244 9.66 -15.19 1.40
CA ALA A 244 10.49 -16.41 1.42
C ALA A 244 11.15 -16.74 0.07
N LEU A 245 10.77 -16.11 -1.03
CA LEU A 245 11.36 -16.37 -2.34
C LEU A 245 12.85 -15.94 -2.37
N LYS A 246 13.71 -16.75 -3.00
CA LYS A 246 15.13 -16.40 -3.17
C LYS A 246 15.32 -15.16 -4.05
N ARG A 247 14.54 -15.03 -5.12
CA ARG A 247 14.59 -13.89 -6.05
C ARG A 247 13.22 -13.24 -6.19
N TRP A 248 13.20 -11.91 -6.04
CA TRP A 248 11.99 -11.13 -6.15
C TRP A 248 11.82 -10.55 -7.57
N LYS A 249 10.60 -10.70 -8.09
CA LYS A 249 10.17 -10.00 -9.30
C LYS A 249 9.93 -8.50 -8.98
N PRO A 250 9.84 -7.64 -10.01
CA PRO A 250 9.50 -6.22 -9.80
C PRO A 250 8.16 -6.03 -9.09
N MET A 251 7.20 -6.91 -9.35
CA MET A 251 5.86 -6.92 -8.75
C MET A 251 5.48 -8.32 -8.31
N HIS A 252 4.80 -8.40 -7.17
CA HIS A 252 4.12 -9.60 -6.69
C HIS A 252 2.67 -9.27 -6.31
N TYR A 253 1.74 -10.05 -6.83
CA TYR A 253 0.31 -9.88 -6.60
C TYR A 253 -0.15 -10.68 -5.40
N VAL A 254 -0.95 -10.05 -4.53
CA VAL A 254 -1.51 -10.64 -3.31
C VAL A 254 -3.03 -10.53 -3.37
N GLY A 255 -3.71 -11.67 -3.40
CA GLY A 255 -5.17 -11.78 -3.53
C GLY A 255 -5.60 -12.44 -4.84
N LYS A 256 -6.78 -13.06 -4.79
CA LYS A 256 -7.34 -13.82 -5.92
C LYS A 256 -7.89 -12.94 -7.04
N ASP A 257 -8.28 -11.72 -6.71
CA ASP A 257 -8.83 -10.72 -7.63
C ASP A 257 -7.76 -10.05 -8.48
N VAL A 258 -6.61 -9.73 -7.91
CA VAL A 258 -5.55 -8.96 -8.56
C VAL A 258 -4.65 -9.81 -9.47
N LYS A 259 -4.52 -11.11 -9.23
CA LYS A 259 -3.67 -12.00 -10.04
C LYS A 259 -4.14 -12.11 -11.51
N PRO A 260 -5.44 -12.33 -11.80
CA PRO A 260 -5.92 -12.31 -13.18
C PRO A 260 -5.73 -10.95 -13.86
N MET A 261 -5.93 -9.84 -13.12
CA MET A 261 -5.70 -8.49 -13.65
C MET A 261 -4.24 -8.26 -14.03
N GLY A 262 -3.31 -8.73 -13.20
CA GLY A 262 -1.88 -8.68 -13.51
C GLY A 262 -1.51 -9.48 -14.75
N LEU A 263 -2.18 -10.60 -15.02
CA LEU A 263 -2.01 -11.36 -16.26
C LEU A 263 -2.59 -10.59 -17.46
N MET A 264 -3.80 -10.06 -17.34
CA MET A 264 -4.44 -9.25 -18.39
C MET A 264 -3.59 -8.03 -18.76
N ARG A 265 -3.02 -7.32 -17.78
CA ARG A 265 -2.11 -6.18 -18.01
C ARG A 265 -0.89 -6.55 -18.85
N ARG A 266 -0.47 -7.80 -18.87
CA ARG A 266 0.67 -8.30 -19.67
C ARG A 266 0.28 -8.69 -21.10
N LEU A 267 -1.00 -9.04 -21.31
CA LEU A 267 -1.49 -9.60 -22.57
C LEU A 267 -2.25 -8.57 -23.41
N LEU A 268 -2.84 -7.57 -22.78
CA LEU A 268 -3.70 -6.57 -23.42
C LEU A 268 -2.95 -5.26 -23.63
N SER A 269 -3.23 -4.58 -24.74
CA SER A 269 -2.85 -3.18 -24.93
C SER A 269 -3.60 -2.27 -23.97
N ASP A 270 -3.13 -1.04 -23.77
CA ASP A 270 -3.79 -0.06 -22.89
C ASP A 270 -5.23 0.20 -23.31
N SER A 271 -5.52 0.30 -24.61
CA SER A 271 -6.89 0.48 -25.13
C SER A 271 -7.80 -0.73 -24.87
N GLN A 272 -7.26 -1.94 -24.96
CA GLN A 272 -8.01 -3.17 -24.66
C GLN A 272 -8.30 -3.27 -23.16
N LEU A 273 -7.31 -2.94 -22.33
CA LEU A 273 -7.46 -2.93 -20.88
C LEU A 273 -8.49 -1.86 -20.44
N GLU A 274 -8.43 -0.67 -21.03
CA GLU A 274 -9.41 0.40 -20.78
C GLU A 274 -10.83 -0.07 -21.10
N LYS A 275 -11.06 -0.66 -22.27
CA LYS A 275 -12.38 -1.21 -22.67
C LYS A 275 -12.86 -2.26 -21.68
N LEU A 276 -11.97 -3.16 -21.27
CA LEU A 276 -12.26 -4.20 -20.28
C LEU A 276 -12.65 -3.58 -18.92
N MET A 277 -11.88 -2.59 -18.42
CA MET A 277 -12.16 -1.93 -17.16
C MET A 277 -13.48 -1.13 -17.21
N ARG A 278 -13.75 -0.42 -18.30
CA ARG A 278 -15.05 0.26 -18.51
C ARG A 278 -16.21 -0.74 -18.43
N SER A 279 -16.10 -1.87 -19.12
CA SER A 279 -17.12 -2.94 -19.09
C SER A 279 -17.26 -3.52 -17.67
N THR A 280 -16.15 -3.82 -17.00
CA THR A 280 -16.14 -4.39 -15.64
C THR A 280 -16.78 -3.46 -14.62
N PHE A 281 -16.47 -2.17 -14.69
CA PHE A 281 -17.05 -1.15 -13.81
C PHE A 281 -18.40 -0.63 -14.30
N LYS A 282 -18.92 -1.13 -15.41
CA LYS A 282 -20.18 -0.69 -16.02
C LYS A 282 -20.22 0.81 -16.31
N ILE A 283 -19.08 1.39 -16.69
CA ILE A 283 -18.97 2.80 -17.07
C ILE A 283 -19.54 2.98 -18.50
N PRO A 284 -20.53 3.85 -18.71
CA PRO A 284 -21.08 4.07 -20.03
C PRO A 284 -20.05 4.62 -21.01
N SER A 285 -20.15 4.18 -22.27
CA SER A 285 -19.36 4.75 -23.36
C SER A 285 -20.07 5.95 -23.95
N TYR A 286 -19.29 6.91 -24.42
CA TYR A 286 -19.84 7.99 -25.24
C TYR A 286 -20.50 7.38 -26.50
N LYS A 287 -21.74 7.73 -26.73
CA LYS A 287 -22.42 7.47 -28.01
C LYS A 287 -22.33 8.74 -28.83
N ALA A 288 -21.52 8.72 -29.90
CA ALA A 288 -21.45 9.82 -30.86
C ALA A 288 -22.79 10.05 -31.53
#